data_605a93b7c67200439a12258c36b22f06
#
_entry.id   605a93b7c67200439a12258c36b22f06
#
_cell.length_a   1.000
_cell.length_b   1.000
_cell.length_c   1.000
_cell.angle_alpha   90.00
_cell.angle_beta   90.00
_cell.angle_gamma   90.00
#
_symmetry.space_group_name_H-M   'P 1'
#
loop_
_entity.id
_entity.type
_entity.pdbx_description
1 polymer ?
#
loop_
_entity_poly.entity_id
_entity_poly.type
_entity_poly.pdbx_seq_one_letter_code
_entity_poly.pdbx_strand_id
1 'polypeptide(L)'
;MTIDFLKIKDSLSKKRIELQNNDKLLLRFIADNKYIDDVTAKILLNKKSDRAFWDRIKKLISYNYIRKTRITINSADWNAKPELLTAFSLDTQGCKLFGKEKIKTVGVQGEHLKHNLYVRRVAAIVERFRIDENGNKNELLNYETESVLDDYNDERIYIDKKNKYKIRPDILIRNLNLLIEIELNIKPDHKHYGKRLFWSQYLKEYDKTVWLVSSQKDKERLIKIFMNYAGESFKYDSVLDKKMIFSDAADKNLVVVLDDFFSTPETFLSLWTGLN
;
A
#
# COMPACT_ATOMS: atom_id res chain seq x y z
N MET A 1 -14.73 -10.81 -9.05
CA MET A 1 -16.08 -11.18 -8.57
C MET A 1 -16.77 -9.91 -8.08
N THR A 2 -17.67 -9.36 -8.90
CA THR A 2 -18.38 -8.11 -8.59
C THR A 2 -19.53 -8.45 -7.65
N ILE A 3 -19.39 -8.09 -6.38
CA ILE A 3 -20.48 -8.29 -5.39
C ILE A 3 -21.51 -7.19 -5.66
N ASP A 4 -22.68 -7.59 -6.12
CA ASP A 4 -23.83 -6.73 -6.38
C ASP A 4 -24.42 -6.25 -5.05
N PHE A 5 -24.09 -5.00 -4.67
CA PHE A 5 -24.46 -4.36 -3.41
C PHE A 5 -25.97 -4.15 -3.22
N LEU A 6 -26.78 -4.36 -4.27
CA LEU A 6 -28.24 -4.13 -4.25
C LEU A 6 -29.03 -5.34 -3.73
N LYS A 7 -28.43 -6.52 -3.56
CA LYS A 7 -29.14 -7.75 -3.18
C LYS A 7 -29.06 -8.16 -1.71
N ILE A 8 -28.40 -7.36 -0.85
CA ILE A 8 -28.41 -7.66 0.57
C ILE A 8 -29.59 -6.91 1.23
N LYS A 9 -30.80 -7.30 0.88
CA LYS A 9 -32.03 -6.96 1.60
C LYS A 9 -32.35 -8.05 2.63
N ASP A 10 -32.60 -7.56 3.84
CA ASP A 10 -33.49 -8.11 4.85
C ASP A 10 -33.17 -9.46 5.52
N SER A 11 -32.41 -9.41 6.59
CA SER A 11 -32.66 -10.35 7.70
C SER A 11 -32.11 -9.93 9.08
N LEU A 12 -32.19 -8.68 9.50
CA LEU A 12 -31.92 -8.36 10.92
C LEU A 12 -32.71 -7.13 11.39
N SER A 13 -33.75 -7.37 12.15
CA SER A 13 -34.56 -6.38 12.85
C SER A 13 -33.89 -5.83 14.11
N LYS A 14 -32.76 -5.16 13.98
CA LYS A 14 -32.17 -4.32 15.05
C LYS A 14 -31.65 -3.05 14.42
N LYS A 15 -31.88 -1.90 15.07
CA LYS A 15 -31.49 -0.55 14.64
C LYS A 15 -30.25 -0.58 13.75
N ARG A 16 -30.43 -0.41 12.44
CA ARG A 16 -29.33 -0.38 11.48
C ARG A 16 -28.83 1.03 11.36
N ILE A 17 -27.51 1.20 11.34
CA ILE A 17 -26.90 2.45 10.92
C ILE A 17 -26.93 2.50 9.39
N GLU A 18 -27.31 3.63 8.83
CA GLU A 18 -27.12 3.88 7.41
C GLU A 18 -25.63 4.08 7.11
N LEU A 19 -25.08 3.20 6.27
CA LEU A 19 -23.69 3.27 5.85
C LEU A 19 -23.54 4.28 4.71
N GLN A 20 -22.77 5.33 4.97
CA GLN A 20 -22.36 6.32 3.97
C GLN A 20 -21.34 5.70 2.98
N ASN A 21 -21.12 6.33 1.83
CA ASN A 21 -20.17 5.83 0.85
C ASN A 21 -18.75 5.68 1.42
N ASN A 22 -18.28 6.66 2.19
CA ASN A 22 -16.97 6.58 2.85
C ASN A 22 -16.90 5.46 3.91
N ASP A 23 -18.02 5.09 4.56
CA ASP A 23 -18.01 3.93 5.46
C ASP A 23 -17.86 2.63 4.69
N LYS A 24 -18.59 2.51 3.58
CA LYS A 24 -18.48 1.33 2.69
C LYS A 24 -17.06 1.19 2.15
N LEU A 25 -16.45 2.31 1.76
CA LEU A 25 -15.06 2.37 1.33
C LEU A 25 -14.11 1.89 2.44
N LEU A 26 -14.22 2.47 3.63
CA LEU A 26 -13.44 2.08 4.80
C LEU A 26 -13.58 0.58 5.10
N LEU A 27 -14.81 0.08 5.18
CA LEU A 27 -15.08 -1.30 5.53
C LEU A 27 -14.55 -2.28 4.48
N ARG A 28 -14.70 -1.94 3.20
CA ARG A 28 -14.12 -2.71 2.09
C ARG A 28 -12.61 -2.74 2.18
N PHE A 29 -11.98 -1.58 2.37
CA PHE A 29 -10.54 -1.48 2.48
C PHE A 29 -10.00 -2.32 3.66
N ILE A 30 -10.69 -2.31 4.81
CA ILE A 30 -10.34 -3.19 5.93
C ILE A 30 -10.52 -4.67 5.57
N ALA A 31 -11.58 -5.02 4.81
CA ALA A 31 -11.82 -6.40 4.37
C ALA A 31 -10.67 -6.94 3.52
N ASP A 32 -10.13 -6.11 2.64
CA ASP A 32 -9.04 -6.48 1.73
C ASP A 32 -7.67 -6.47 2.43
N ASN A 33 -7.46 -5.58 3.41
CA ASN A 33 -6.17 -5.39 4.09
C ASN A 33 -6.11 -6.00 5.50
N LYS A 34 -7.15 -6.68 5.97
CA LYS A 34 -7.30 -7.31 7.29
C LYS A 34 -7.42 -6.30 8.44
N TYR A 35 -6.59 -5.29 8.51
CA TYR A 35 -6.63 -4.22 9.51
C TYR A 35 -6.00 -2.94 8.94
N ILE A 36 -6.31 -1.80 9.54
CA ILE A 36 -5.73 -0.49 9.22
C ILE A 36 -5.49 0.30 10.52
N ASP A 37 -4.62 1.31 10.46
CA ASP A 37 -4.47 2.25 11.56
C ASP A 37 -5.46 3.43 11.49
N ASP A 38 -5.43 4.29 12.48
CA ASP A 38 -6.31 5.45 12.55
C ASP A 38 -5.99 6.51 11.48
N VAL A 39 -4.72 6.62 11.06
CA VAL A 39 -4.31 7.52 9.96
C VAL A 39 -4.94 7.06 8.65
N THR A 40 -4.83 5.78 8.31
CA THR A 40 -5.48 5.18 7.14
C THR A 40 -7.00 5.37 7.19
N ALA A 41 -7.61 5.14 8.35
CA ALA A 41 -9.04 5.32 8.53
C ALA A 41 -9.48 6.79 8.34
N LYS A 42 -8.68 7.77 8.79
CA LYS A 42 -8.94 9.19 8.56
C LYS A 42 -8.91 9.54 7.07
N ILE A 43 -7.93 9.05 6.33
CA ILE A 43 -7.84 9.23 4.87
C ILE A 43 -9.12 8.71 4.21
N LEU A 44 -9.53 7.48 4.48
CA LEU A 44 -10.68 6.85 3.84
C LEU A 44 -12.02 7.50 4.20
N LEU A 45 -12.23 7.86 5.47
CA LEU A 45 -13.46 8.51 5.92
C LEU A 45 -13.56 9.98 5.48
N ASN A 46 -12.44 10.63 5.18
CA ASN A 46 -12.37 12.02 4.73
C ASN A 46 -13.26 12.96 5.55
N LYS A 47 -13.13 12.94 6.87
CA LYS A 47 -13.94 13.80 7.75
C LYS A 47 -13.23 15.12 8.00
N LYS A 48 -13.99 16.24 7.99
CA LYS A 48 -13.49 17.60 8.15
C LYS A 48 -12.82 17.89 9.50
N SER A 49 -13.08 17.07 10.53
CA SER A 49 -12.50 17.23 11.86
C SER A 49 -12.28 15.92 12.57
N ASP A 50 -11.33 15.88 13.50
CA ASP A 50 -11.07 14.73 14.37
C ASP A 50 -12.30 14.32 15.18
N ARG A 51 -13.09 15.27 15.65
CA ARG A 51 -14.33 14.98 16.37
C ARG A 51 -15.31 14.21 15.49
N ALA A 52 -15.58 14.68 14.28
CA ALA A 52 -16.47 14.01 13.34
C ALA A 52 -15.96 12.61 12.95
N PHE A 53 -14.63 12.45 12.80
CA PHE A 53 -13.99 11.17 12.59
C PHE A 53 -14.27 10.20 13.76
N TRP A 54 -13.94 10.59 14.99
CA TRP A 54 -14.12 9.72 16.16
C TRP A 54 -15.57 9.41 16.45
N ASP A 55 -16.50 10.35 16.23
CA ASP A 55 -17.93 10.11 16.40
C ASP A 55 -18.43 9.07 15.37
N ARG A 56 -17.91 9.10 14.13
CA ARG A 56 -18.23 8.09 13.13
C ARG A 56 -17.64 6.72 13.48
N ILE A 57 -16.40 6.68 13.88
CA ILE A 57 -15.73 5.44 14.34
C ILE A 57 -16.49 4.80 15.52
N LYS A 58 -16.86 5.60 16.53
CA LYS A 58 -17.66 5.11 17.67
C LYS A 58 -18.96 4.48 17.20
N LYS A 59 -19.67 5.09 16.24
CA LYS A 59 -20.88 4.52 15.65
C LYS A 59 -20.59 3.19 14.96
N LEU A 60 -19.59 3.09 14.12
CA LEU A 60 -19.24 1.85 13.43
C LEU A 60 -18.88 0.73 14.43
N ILE A 61 -18.20 1.07 15.53
CA ILE A 61 -17.88 0.12 16.61
C ILE A 61 -19.17 -0.32 17.34
N SER A 62 -20.06 0.62 17.73
CA SER A 62 -21.28 0.30 18.47
C SER A 62 -22.26 -0.58 17.69
N TYR A 63 -22.17 -0.58 16.37
CA TYR A 63 -22.93 -1.46 15.48
C TYR A 63 -22.16 -2.72 15.03
N ASN A 64 -21.01 -3.00 15.63
CA ASN A 64 -20.17 -4.16 15.37
C ASN A 64 -19.71 -4.29 13.91
N TYR A 65 -19.54 -3.19 13.18
CA TYR A 65 -18.92 -3.21 11.84
C TYR A 65 -17.41 -3.32 11.94
N ILE A 66 -16.82 -2.56 12.88
CA ILE A 66 -15.39 -2.59 13.16
C ILE A 66 -15.14 -2.76 14.65
N ARG A 67 -13.98 -3.26 14.99
CA ARG A 67 -13.44 -3.26 16.35
C ARG A 67 -12.13 -2.51 16.40
N LYS A 68 -11.89 -1.89 17.55
CA LYS A 68 -10.65 -1.19 17.87
C LYS A 68 -9.69 -2.13 18.60
N THR A 69 -8.44 -2.15 18.20
CA THR A 69 -7.36 -2.88 18.86
C THR A 69 -6.16 -1.95 19.03
N ARG A 70 -5.43 -2.10 20.10
CA ARG A 70 -4.13 -1.43 20.26
C ARG A 70 -3.04 -2.34 19.74
N ILE A 71 -2.13 -1.78 18.95
CA ILE A 71 -0.96 -2.46 18.42
C ILE A 71 0.27 -1.78 18.98
N THR A 72 1.22 -2.57 19.48
CA THR A 72 2.51 -2.08 19.94
C THR A 72 3.53 -2.33 18.84
N ILE A 73 4.18 -1.27 18.36
CA ILE A 73 5.35 -1.36 17.48
C ILE A 73 6.58 -1.24 18.35
N ASN A 74 7.31 -2.32 18.49
CA ASN A 74 8.61 -2.29 19.14
C ASN A 74 9.61 -1.66 18.18
N SER A 75 10.36 -0.65 18.65
CA SER A 75 11.49 -0.12 17.91
C SER A 75 12.61 -1.17 17.86
N ALA A 76 13.36 -1.16 16.74
CA ALA A 76 14.64 -1.89 16.66
C ALA A 76 15.68 -1.29 17.62
N ASP A 77 15.52 -0.02 18.00
CA ASP A 77 16.33 0.60 19.05
C ASP A 77 15.81 0.17 20.42
N TRP A 78 16.65 -0.56 21.13
CA TRP A 78 16.40 -1.09 22.47
C TRP A 78 16.04 -0.03 23.52
N ASN A 79 16.47 1.22 23.32
CA ASN A 79 16.20 2.36 24.19
C ASN A 79 14.95 3.17 23.79
N ALA A 80 14.37 2.92 22.62
CA ALA A 80 13.20 3.65 22.19
C ALA A 80 11.92 3.08 22.80
N LYS A 81 11.05 3.98 23.26
CA LYS A 81 9.75 3.58 23.78
C LYS A 81 8.92 2.95 22.66
N PRO A 82 8.21 1.83 22.95
CA PRO A 82 7.30 1.24 21.98
C PRO A 82 6.22 2.24 21.55
N GLU A 83 5.97 2.32 20.25
CA GLU A 83 4.90 3.13 19.70
C GLU A 83 3.57 2.39 19.83
N LEU A 84 2.58 3.03 20.47
CA LEU A 84 1.24 2.49 20.61
C LEU A 84 0.33 3.07 19.53
N LEU A 85 -0.11 2.22 18.61
CA LEU A 85 -1.04 2.60 17.56
C LEU A 85 -2.44 2.05 17.80
N THR A 86 -3.42 2.81 17.35
CA THR A 86 -4.80 2.33 17.25
C THR A 86 -5.00 1.66 15.91
N ALA A 87 -5.49 0.43 15.91
CA ALA A 87 -5.88 -0.29 14.70
C ALA A 87 -7.35 -0.62 14.68
N PHE A 88 -7.91 -0.73 13.49
CA PHE A 88 -9.28 -1.16 13.22
C PHE A 88 -9.27 -2.40 12.34
N SER A 89 -10.08 -3.38 12.70
CA SER A 89 -10.37 -4.58 11.90
C SER A 89 -11.88 -4.77 11.82
N LEU A 90 -12.36 -5.60 10.87
CA LEU A 90 -13.78 -5.93 10.81
C LEU A 90 -14.23 -6.65 12.08
N ASP A 91 -15.43 -6.34 12.53
CA ASP A 91 -16.15 -7.07 13.56
C ASP A 91 -17.30 -7.87 12.93
N THR A 92 -18.13 -8.48 13.72
CA THR A 92 -19.16 -9.46 13.33
C THR A 92 -20.04 -9.00 12.17
N GLN A 93 -20.53 -7.76 12.18
CA GLN A 93 -21.37 -7.24 11.08
C GLN A 93 -20.53 -6.91 9.83
N GLY A 94 -19.33 -6.33 10.02
CA GLY A 94 -18.41 -6.08 8.92
C GLY A 94 -17.97 -7.37 8.25
N CYS A 95 -17.63 -8.40 9.03
CA CYS A 95 -17.27 -9.72 8.49
C CYS A 95 -18.42 -10.34 7.68
N LYS A 96 -19.65 -10.27 8.19
CA LYS A 96 -20.84 -10.77 7.47
C LYS A 96 -21.07 -10.02 6.15
N LEU A 97 -20.84 -8.70 6.14
CA LEU A 97 -21.05 -7.86 4.97
C LEU A 97 -20.14 -8.27 3.79
N PHE A 98 -18.92 -8.72 4.08
CA PHE A 98 -17.91 -9.07 3.08
C PHE A 98 -17.60 -10.57 2.99
N GLY A 99 -18.32 -11.44 3.70
CA GLY A 99 -18.05 -12.87 3.72
C GLY A 99 -16.65 -13.22 4.27
N LYS A 100 -16.12 -12.39 5.18
CA LYS A 100 -14.80 -12.58 5.78
C LYS A 100 -14.90 -13.18 7.16
N GLU A 101 -13.86 -13.88 7.60
CA GLU A 101 -13.75 -14.35 8.97
C GLU A 101 -13.24 -13.24 9.89
N LYS A 102 -13.64 -13.32 11.18
CA LYS A 102 -13.14 -12.40 12.19
C LYS A 102 -11.68 -12.69 12.51
N ILE A 103 -10.84 -11.68 12.34
CA ILE A 103 -9.41 -11.80 12.66
C ILE A 103 -9.24 -11.92 14.17
N LYS A 104 -8.61 -13.00 14.66
CA LYS A 104 -8.43 -13.23 16.10
C LYS A 104 -7.40 -12.25 16.70
N THR A 105 -6.32 -12.00 16.02
CA THR A 105 -5.24 -11.10 16.45
C THR A 105 -4.69 -10.32 15.26
N VAL A 106 -4.22 -9.09 15.49
CA VAL A 106 -3.40 -8.37 14.53
C VAL A 106 -1.97 -8.84 14.76
N GLY A 107 -1.58 -9.90 14.06
CA GLY A 107 -0.42 -10.70 14.40
C GLY A 107 0.81 -10.43 13.55
N VAL A 108 1.21 -9.14 13.37
CA VAL A 108 2.51 -8.83 12.76
C VAL A 108 3.31 -8.01 13.76
N GLN A 109 4.53 -8.48 14.07
CA GLN A 109 5.43 -7.79 15.00
C GLN A 109 6.58 -7.11 14.25
N GLY A 110 7.10 -6.02 14.81
CA GLY A 110 8.35 -5.40 14.39
C GLY A 110 8.27 -4.47 13.18
N GLU A 111 9.39 -4.36 12.47
CA GLU A 111 9.57 -3.45 11.32
C GLU A 111 8.59 -3.71 10.17
N HIS A 112 8.25 -4.97 9.92
CA HIS A 112 7.26 -5.35 8.92
C HIS A 112 5.87 -4.75 9.21
N LEU A 113 5.49 -4.63 10.48
CA LEU A 113 4.22 -4.01 10.84
C LEU A 113 4.18 -2.53 10.43
N LYS A 114 5.26 -1.79 10.74
CA LYS A 114 5.37 -0.38 10.38
C LYS A 114 5.34 -0.20 8.86
N HIS A 115 6.13 -0.97 8.13
CA HIS A 115 6.13 -0.98 6.67
C HIS A 115 4.72 -1.24 6.12
N ASN A 116 4.04 -2.30 6.55
CA ASN A 116 2.68 -2.63 6.10
C ASN A 116 1.65 -1.54 6.39
N LEU A 117 1.81 -0.78 7.47
CA LEU A 117 0.94 0.37 7.75
C LEU A 117 1.16 1.50 6.75
N TYR A 118 2.40 1.80 6.40
CA TYR A 118 2.70 2.82 5.38
C TYR A 118 2.20 2.40 4.00
N VAL A 119 2.36 1.13 3.61
CA VAL A 119 1.77 0.60 2.36
C VAL A 119 0.26 0.86 2.33
N ARG A 120 -0.45 0.59 3.44
CA ARG A 120 -1.90 0.83 3.52
C ARG A 120 -2.27 2.31 3.49
N ARG A 121 -1.48 3.19 4.12
CA ARG A 121 -1.70 4.63 4.06
C ARG A 121 -1.59 5.16 2.63
N VAL A 122 -0.56 4.75 1.90
CA VAL A 122 -0.36 5.12 0.49
C VAL A 122 -1.49 4.53 -0.37
N ALA A 123 -1.82 3.25 -0.20
CA ALA A 123 -2.93 2.61 -0.91
C ALA A 123 -4.28 3.30 -0.62
N ALA A 124 -4.53 3.76 0.60
CA ALA A 124 -5.74 4.49 0.95
C ALA A 124 -5.82 5.85 0.24
N ILE A 125 -4.70 6.53 0.06
CA ILE A 125 -4.63 7.76 -0.75
C ILE A 125 -4.98 7.44 -2.19
N VAL A 126 -4.32 6.47 -2.82
CA VAL A 126 -4.63 6.04 -4.19
C VAL A 126 -6.11 5.68 -4.33
N GLU A 127 -6.70 4.96 -3.37
CA GLU A 127 -8.11 4.59 -3.38
C GLU A 127 -9.03 5.83 -3.31
N ARG A 128 -8.66 6.84 -2.54
CA ARG A 128 -9.40 8.12 -2.48
C ARG A 128 -9.42 8.86 -3.80
N PHE A 129 -8.30 8.86 -4.52
CA PHE A 129 -8.23 9.48 -5.86
C PHE A 129 -8.90 8.62 -6.93
N ARG A 130 -8.95 7.31 -6.73
CA ARG A 130 -9.64 6.39 -7.62
C ARG A 130 -11.16 6.59 -7.61
N ILE A 131 -11.73 7.03 -6.49
CA ILE A 131 -13.17 7.19 -6.30
C ILE A 131 -13.49 8.67 -6.17
N ASP A 132 -14.22 9.23 -7.15
CA ASP A 132 -14.68 10.62 -7.10
C ASP A 132 -15.77 10.84 -6.03
N GLU A 133 -16.18 12.10 -5.85
CA GLU A 133 -17.21 12.48 -4.89
C GLU A 133 -18.57 11.84 -5.19
N ASN A 134 -18.84 11.49 -6.43
CA ASN A 134 -20.07 10.83 -6.90
C ASN A 134 -20.00 9.31 -6.77
N GLY A 135 -18.85 8.76 -6.42
CA GLY A 135 -18.61 7.33 -6.31
C GLY A 135 -18.22 6.65 -7.64
N ASN A 136 -17.93 7.44 -8.69
CA ASN A 136 -17.37 6.91 -9.93
C ASN A 136 -15.92 6.49 -9.72
N LYS A 137 -15.51 5.45 -10.43
CA LYS A 137 -14.16 4.91 -10.30
C LYS A 137 -13.30 5.31 -11.49
N ASN A 138 -12.12 5.84 -11.20
CA ASN A 138 -11.08 5.99 -12.20
C ASN A 138 -10.33 4.65 -12.34
N GLU A 139 -10.62 3.92 -13.40
CA GLU A 139 -10.01 2.60 -13.66
C GLU A 139 -8.50 2.68 -13.94
N LEU A 140 -7.97 3.83 -14.32
CA LEU A 140 -6.53 4.03 -14.47
C LEU A 140 -5.78 3.84 -13.15
N LEU A 141 -6.42 4.16 -12.03
CA LEU A 141 -5.87 4.02 -10.68
C LEU A 141 -6.22 2.68 -10.03
N ASN A 142 -6.60 1.68 -10.80
CA ASN A 142 -6.82 0.35 -10.25
C ASN A 142 -5.49 -0.23 -9.77
N TYR A 143 -5.40 -0.54 -8.47
CA TYR A 143 -4.16 -0.95 -7.83
C TYR A 143 -4.32 -2.29 -7.09
N GLU A 144 -3.19 -2.94 -6.87
CA GLU A 144 -3.06 -4.14 -6.06
C GLU A 144 -1.94 -3.92 -5.04
N THR A 145 -2.14 -4.34 -3.80
CA THR A 145 -1.10 -4.35 -2.76
C THR A 145 -0.43 -5.73 -2.71
N GLU A 146 0.76 -5.81 -2.10
CA GLU A 146 1.46 -7.08 -1.90
C GLU A 146 0.55 -8.15 -1.30
N SER A 147 -0.32 -7.79 -0.34
CA SER A 147 -1.24 -8.74 0.31
C SER A 147 -2.29 -9.34 -0.64
N VAL A 148 -2.65 -8.64 -1.70
CA VAL A 148 -3.58 -9.12 -2.75
C VAL A 148 -2.81 -9.93 -3.78
N LEU A 149 -1.59 -9.50 -4.13
CA LEU A 149 -0.72 -10.21 -5.07
C LEU A 149 -0.29 -11.58 -4.54
N ASP A 150 -0.27 -11.78 -3.22
CA ASP A 150 0.01 -13.08 -2.59
C ASP A 150 -1.07 -14.14 -2.85
N ASP A 151 -2.32 -13.71 -2.95
CA ASP A 151 -3.46 -14.61 -3.21
C ASP A 151 -3.52 -15.06 -4.69
N TYR A 152 -2.88 -14.32 -5.59
CA TYR A 152 -2.73 -14.69 -6.99
C TYR A 152 -1.35 -15.32 -7.18
N ASN A 153 -1.29 -16.61 -7.50
CA ASN A 153 -0.09 -17.30 -8.00
C ASN A 153 0.30 -16.77 -9.39
N ASP A 154 0.50 -15.45 -9.53
CA ASP A 154 0.81 -14.84 -10.80
C ASP A 154 2.26 -15.18 -11.16
N GLU A 155 2.44 -16.13 -12.10
CA GLU A 155 3.74 -16.61 -12.58
C GLU A 155 4.61 -15.47 -13.17
N ARG A 156 4.00 -14.33 -13.51
CA ARG A 156 4.68 -13.16 -14.11
C ARG A 156 5.66 -12.46 -13.19
N ILE A 157 5.62 -12.76 -11.88
CA ILE A 157 6.51 -12.18 -10.87
C ILE A 157 7.70 -13.09 -10.53
N TYR A 158 7.89 -14.19 -11.27
CA TYR A 158 9.02 -15.10 -11.05
C TYR A 158 10.28 -14.62 -11.75
N ILE A 159 11.29 -14.28 -10.96
CA ILE A 159 12.53 -13.68 -11.45
C ILE A 159 13.66 -14.69 -11.58
N ASP A 160 13.63 -15.76 -10.82
CA ASP A 160 14.70 -16.75 -10.84
C ASP A 160 14.13 -18.14 -10.58
N LYS A 161 14.24 -19.00 -11.60
CA LYS A 161 13.80 -20.42 -11.48
C LYS A 161 14.59 -21.19 -10.42
N LYS A 162 15.85 -20.81 -10.15
CA LYS A 162 16.71 -21.47 -9.16
C LYS A 162 16.48 -20.97 -7.73
N ASN A 163 16.28 -19.68 -7.54
CA ASN A 163 16.26 -19.06 -6.22
C ASN A 163 14.86 -18.66 -5.72
N LYS A 164 13.80 -18.90 -6.51
CA LYS A 164 12.40 -18.64 -6.13
C LYS A 164 12.15 -17.22 -5.51
N TYR A 165 12.95 -16.23 -5.88
CA TYR A 165 12.71 -14.87 -5.41
C TYR A 165 11.53 -14.27 -6.18
N LYS A 166 10.44 -14.04 -5.50
CA LYS A 166 9.36 -13.19 -6.00
C LYS A 166 9.72 -11.75 -5.67
N ILE A 167 9.91 -10.89 -6.66
CA ILE A 167 9.86 -9.46 -6.44
C ILE A 167 8.39 -9.08 -6.46
N ARG A 168 7.92 -8.61 -5.33
CA ARG A 168 6.57 -8.09 -5.17
C ARG A 168 6.69 -6.61 -4.89
N PRO A 169 6.07 -5.75 -5.72
CA PRO A 169 5.94 -4.36 -5.37
C PRO A 169 5.01 -4.20 -4.16
N ASP A 170 5.25 -3.18 -3.37
CA ASP A 170 4.35 -2.86 -2.27
C ASP A 170 2.96 -2.47 -2.79
N ILE A 171 2.93 -1.72 -3.91
CA ILE A 171 1.70 -1.37 -4.64
C ILE A 171 1.99 -1.40 -6.14
N LEU A 172 1.08 -2.02 -6.89
CA LEU A 172 1.10 -2.08 -8.35
C LEU A 172 -0.14 -1.38 -8.92
N ILE A 173 0.05 -0.40 -9.80
CA ILE A 173 -1.02 0.24 -10.58
C ILE A 173 -0.90 -0.23 -12.03
N ARG A 174 -1.59 -1.32 -12.38
CA ARG A 174 -1.43 -2.04 -13.65
C ARG A 174 -1.65 -1.17 -14.87
N ASN A 175 -2.73 -0.40 -14.89
CA ASN A 175 -3.12 0.39 -16.06
C ASN A 175 -2.16 1.55 -16.35
N LEU A 176 -1.29 1.88 -15.39
CA LEU A 176 -0.24 2.88 -15.53
C LEU A 176 1.16 2.26 -15.63
N ASN A 177 1.28 0.95 -15.59
CA ASN A 177 2.56 0.25 -15.48
C ASN A 177 3.47 0.86 -14.40
N LEU A 178 2.87 1.22 -13.25
CA LEU A 178 3.52 1.94 -12.17
C LEU A 178 3.70 1.05 -10.95
N LEU A 179 4.94 0.95 -10.48
CA LEU A 179 5.30 0.34 -9.20
C LEU A 179 5.48 1.41 -8.13
N ILE A 180 5.01 1.14 -6.92
CA ILE A 180 5.31 1.95 -5.74
C ILE A 180 6.00 1.05 -4.73
N GLU A 181 7.18 1.47 -4.29
CA GLU A 181 8.01 0.81 -3.29
C GLU A 181 8.17 1.73 -2.07
N ILE A 182 8.01 1.20 -0.88
CA ILE A 182 8.10 1.96 0.36
C ILE A 182 9.31 1.48 1.14
N GLU A 183 10.32 2.34 1.24
CA GLU A 183 11.57 2.05 1.93
C GLU A 183 11.70 2.91 3.20
N LEU A 184 11.32 2.35 4.34
CA LEU A 184 11.41 3.04 5.61
C LEU A 184 12.85 3.08 6.17
N ASN A 185 13.69 2.12 5.75
CA ASN A 185 15.10 2.02 6.12
C ASN A 185 15.89 1.56 4.91
N ILE A 186 16.81 2.40 4.43
CA ILE A 186 17.68 2.03 3.31
C ILE A 186 18.64 0.93 3.75
N LYS A 187 18.50 -0.24 3.12
CA LYS A 187 19.32 -1.41 3.41
C LYS A 187 20.78 -1.16 3.04
N PRO A 188 21.73 -1.71 3.81
CA PRO A 188 23.16 -1.59 3.48
C PRO A 188 23.53 -2.32 2.20
N ASP A 189 22.78 -3.36 1.84
CA ASP A 189 23.04 -4.19 0.66
C ASP A 189 22.60 -3.49 -0.63
N HIS A 190 23.59 -2.88 -1.28
CA HIS A 190 23.39 -2.23 -2.57
C HIS A 190 22.87 -3.20 -3.65
N LYS A 191 23.23 -4.48 -3.59
CA LYS A 191 22.79 -5.51 -4.55
C LYS A 191 21.28 -5.70 -4.55
N HIS A 192 20.63 -5.48 -3.39
CA HIS A 192 19.17 -5.55 -3.30
C HIS A 192 18.50 -4.53 -4.24
N TYR A 193 18.96 -3.26 -4.20
CA TYR A 193 18.42 -2.20 -5.06
C TYR A 193 18.80 -2.39 -6.51
N GLY A 194 20.03 -2.79 -6.78
CA GLY A 194 20.49 -3.12 -8.13
C GLY A 194 19.61 -4.20 -8.78
N LYS A 195 19.27 -5.26 -8.04
CA LYS A 195 18.35 -6.28 -8.53
C LYS A 195 16.96 -5.71 -8.84
N ARG A 196 16.38 -4.91 -7.94
CA ARG A 196 15.06 -4.31 -8.17
C ARG A 196 15.05 -3.37 -9.36
N LEU A 197 16.08 -2.52 -9.51
CA LEU A 197 16.23 -1.66 -10.69
C LEU A 197 16.34 -2.48 -11.97
N PHE A 198 17.18 -3.53 -11.97
CA PHE A 198 17.34 -4.42 -13.11
C PHE A 198 16.00 -4.97 -13.55
N TRP A 199 15.20 -5.47 -12.63
CA TRP A 199 13.95 -6.12 -12.96
C TRP A 199 12.87 -5.15 -13.44
N SER A 200 12.75 -3.99 -12.84
CA SER A 200 11.81 -2.96 -13.30
C SER A 200 12.08 -2.53 -14.74
N GLN A 201 13.35 -2.57 -15.16
CA GLN A 201 13.74 -2.20 -16.53
C GLN A 201 13.72 -3.38 -17.52
N TYR A 202 14.15 -4.56 -17.06
CA TYR A 202 14.30 -5.71 -17.93
C TYR A 202 12.97 -6.29 -18.39
N LEU A 203 12.01 -6.36 -17.49
CA LEU A 203 10.70 -6.93 -17.80
C LEU A 203 9.89 -6.06 -18.76
N LYS A 204 10.29 -4.80 -18.99
CA LYS A 204 9.56 -3.82 -19.82
C LYS A 204 8.07 -3.70 -19.48
N GLU A 205 7.63 -4.39 -18.42
CA GLU A 205 6.25 -4.43 -17.98
C GLU A 205 5.90 -3.20 -17.18
N TYR A 206 6.92 -2.48 -16.66
CA TYR A 206 6.73 -1.31 -15.81
C TYR A 206 7.48 -0.11 -16.37
N ASP A 207 6.73 0.96 -16.64
CA ASP A 207 7.31 2.18 -17.20
C ASP A 207 7.97 3.04 -16.13
N LYS A 208 7.46 2.98 -14.90
CA LYS A 208 7.92 3.83 -13.80
C LYS A 208 7.91 3.08 -12.47
N THR A 209 8.88 3.41 -11.62
CA THR A 209 8.91 2.98 -10.21
C THR A 209 9.03 4.22 -9.33
N VAL A 210 8.15 4.35 -8.36
CA VAL A 210 8.18 5.39 -7.33
C VAL A 210 8.68 4.79 -6.03
N TRP A 211 9.74 5.36 -5.49
CA TRP A 211 10.34 4.98 -4.22
C TRP A 211 9.96 6.01 -3.16
N LEU A 212 9.13 5.61 -2.21
CA LEU A 212 8.72 6.44 -1.09
C LEU A 212 9.64 6.14 0.10
N VAL A 213 10.44 7.12 0.50
CA VAL A 213 11.45 6.97 1.56
C VAL A 213 11.11 7.79 2.80
N SER A 214 11.66 7.41 3.95
CA SER A 214 11.29 8.01 5.25
C SER A 214 11.85 9.41 5.48
N SER A 215 12.93 9.79 4.80
CA SER A 215 13.60 11.07 5.04
C SER A 215 14.35 11.59 3.81
N GLN A 216 14.69 12.88 3.83
CA GLN A 216 15.53 13.49 2.79
C GLN A 216 16.93 12.83 2.72
N LYS A 217 17.49 12.44 3.87
CA LYS A 217 18.76 11.69 3.94
C LYS A 217 18.65 10.34 3.23
N ASP A 218 17.54 9.63 3.42
CA ASP A 218 17.31 8.35 2.75
C ASP A 218 17.12 8.54 1.25
N LYS A 219 16.42 9.60 0.84
CA LYS A 219 16.29 9.99 -0.57
C LYS A 219 17.65 10.18 -1.23
N GLU A 220 18.51 11.00 -0.66
CA GLU A 220 19.85 11.27 -1.17
C GLU A 220 20.70 9.99 -1.22
N ARG A 221 20.62 9.17 -0.18
CA ARG A 221 21.31 7.88 -0.12
C ARG A 221 20.83 6.92 -1.20
N LEU A 222 19.53 6.80 -1.42
CA LEU A 222 18.98 5.91 -2.43
C LEU A 222 19.32 6.39 -3.84
N ILE A 223 19.23 7.68 -4.11
CA ILE A 223 19.66 8.28 -5.39
C ILE A 223 21.13 8.00 -5.64
N LYS A 224 22.00 8.16 -4.62
CA LYS A 224 23.44 7.84 -4.75
C LYS A 224 23.66 6.36 -5.06
N ILE A 225 22.89 5.46 -4.44
CA ILE A 225 22.94 4.03 -4.76
C ILE A 225 22.56 3.82 -6.23
N PHE A 226 21.49 4.44 -6.71
CA PHE A 226 21.06 4.31 -8.11
C PHE A 226 22.12 4.86 -9.09
N MET A 227 22.73 6.00 -8.77
CA MET A 227 23.80 6.57 -9.58
C MET A 227 25.04 5.67 -9.65
N ASN A 228 25.37 4.95 -8.58
CA ASN A 228 26.49 4.02 -8.57
C ASN A 228 26.28 2.81 -9.51
N TYR A 229 25.02 2.47 -9.79
CA TYR A 229 24.67 1.44 -10.77
C TYR A 229 24.52 1.99 -12.19
N ALA A 230 24.53 3.31 -12.38
CA ALA A 230 24.47 3.93 -13.69
C ALA A 230 25.75 3.58 -14.47
N GLY A 231 25.60 2.90 -15.60
CA GLY A 231 26.72 2.45 -16.42
C GLY A 231 27.37 1.12 -16.02
N GLU A 232 26.95 0.48 -14.92
CA GLU A 232 27.45 -0.84 -14.57
C GLU A 232 26.72 -1.96 -15.34
N SER A 233 27.51 -2.96 -15.77
CA SER A 233 26.93 -4.18 -16.32
C SER A 233 26.67 -5.17 -15.18
N PHE A 234 25.41 -5.52 -14.95
CA PHE A 234 25.04 -6.59 -14.04
C PHE A 234 25.13 -7.94 -14.75
N LYS A 235 26.01 -8.83 -14.30
CA LYS A 235 25.92 -10.25 -14.62
C LYS A 235 24.87 -10.86 -13.72
N TYR A 236 23.69 -11.04 -14.24
CA TYR A 236 22.66 -11.83 -13.57
C TYR A 236 22.58 -13.19 -14.25
N ASP A 237 22.96 -14.20 -13.51
CA ASP A 237 22.95 -15.62 -13.87
C ASP A 237 23.56 -16.00 -15.25
N SER A 238 24.21 -17.15 -15.33
CA SER A 238 24.94 -17.68 -16.46
C SER A 238 24.14 -17.88 -17.77
N VAL A 239 22.83 -17.59 -17.74
CA VAL A 239 21.94 -17.75 -18.89
C VAL A 239 21.57 -16.43 -19.57
N LEU A 240 21.77 -15.28 -18.91
CA LEU A 240 21.42 -13.98 -19.44
C LEU A 240 22.62 -13.03 -19.37
N ASP A 241 23.55 -13.21 -20.30
CA ASP A 241 24.71 -12.33 -20.51
C ASP A 241 24.26 -10.99 -21.13
N LYS A 242 23.34 -10.28 -20.47
CA LYS A 242 22.86 -8.98 -20.91
C LYS A 242 23.42 -7.87 -20.05
N LYS A 243 24.20 -7.01 -20.68
CA LYS A 243 24.62 -5.73 -20.12
C LYS A 243 23.42 -4.81 -20.01
N MET A 244 23.12 -4.35 -18.80
CA MET A 244 22.17 -3.27 -18.59
C MET A 244 22.89 -1.92 -18.60
N ILE A 245 22.40 -1.02 -19.43
CA ILE A 245 22.87 0.37 -19.47
C ILE A 245 21.87 1.16 -18.62
N PHE A 246 22.29 1.59 -17.46
CA PHE A 246 21.46 2.32 -16.49
C PHE A 246 21.15 3.77 -16.89
N SER A 247 21.59 4.26 -18.06
CA SER A 247 21.30 5.64 -18.49
C SER A 247 19.79 5.95 -18.50
N ASP A 248 18.96 4.94 -18.77
CA ASP A 248 17.50 5.13 -18.85
C ASP A 248 16.80 4.90 -17.49
N ALA A 249 17.56 4.51 -16.45
CA ALA A 249 16.99 4.16 -15.15
C ALA A 249 16.59 5.38 -14.33
N ALA A 250 17.32 6.48 -14.45
CA ALA A 250 17.07 7.67 -13.66
C ALA A 250 15.70 8.28 -13.97
N ASP A 251 15.29 8.27 -15.25
CA ASP A 251 14.02 8.85 -15.68
C ASP A 251 12.81 7.99 -15.29
N LYS A 252 13.03 6.70 -15.03
CA LYS A 252 11.99 5.75 -14.67
C LYS A 252 11.83 5.55 -13.17
N ASN A 253 12.80 5.99 -12.38
CA ASN A 253 12.80 5.82 -10.92
C ASN A 253 12.71 7.17 -10.22
N LEU A 254 11.54 7.48 -9.67
CA LEU A 254 11.31 8.67 -8.89
C LEU A 254 11.47 8.37 -7.40
N VAL A 255 12.31 9.14 -6.70
CA VAL A 255 12.46 9.02 -5.24
C VAL A 255 11.82 10.22 -4.55
N VAL A 256 10.84 9.94 -3.68
CA VAL A 256 10.02 10.96 -2.99
C VAL A 256 10.06 10.71 -1.49
N VAL A 257 10.11 11.75 -0.68
CA VAL A 257 9.95 11.63 0.77
C VAL A 257 8.48 11.40 1.11
N LEU A 258 8.21 10.47 2.03
CA LEU A 258 6.84 10.11 2.44
C LEU A 258 6.05 11.33 2.93
N ASP A 259 6.68 12.21 3.71
CA ASP A 259 6.02 13.41 4.22
C ASP A 259 5.63 14.38 3.09
N ASP A 260 6.46 14.52 2.06
CA ASP A 260 6.13 15.31 0.87
C ASP A 260 4.94 14.70 0.14
N PHE A 261 4.96 13.38 -0.06
CA PHE A 261 3.85 12.65 -0.68
C PHE A 261 2.54 12.82 0.11
N PHE A 262 2.58 12.67 1.43
CA PHE A 262 1.39 12.82 2.28
C PHE A 262 0.88 14.27 2.34
N SER A 263 1.74 15.24 2.16
CA SER A 263 1.38 16.67 2.18
C SER A 263 0.70 17.13 0.89
N THR A 264 1.12 16.60 -0.26
CA THR A 264 0.61 16.99 -1.58
C THR A 264 0.40 15.79 -2.50
N PRO A 265 -0.44 14.83 -2.11
CA PRO A 265 -0.60 13.59 -2.88
C PRO A 265 -1.18 13.82 -4.28
N GLU A 266 -2.01 14.87 -4.45
CA GLU A 266 -2.58 15.26 -5.74
C GLU A 266 -1.49 15.57 -6.77
N THR A 267 -0.50 16.34 -6.38
CA THR A 267 0.62 16.72 -7.26
C THR A 267 1.37 15.48 -7.76
N PHE A 268 1.66 14.55 -6.87
CA PHE A 268 2.39 13.33 -7.24
C PHE A 268 1.54 12.41 -8.11
N LEU A 269 0.26 12.23 -7.76
CA LEU A 269 -0.63 11.37 -8.54
C LEU A 269 -0.89 11.95 -9.93
N SER A 270 -1.06 13.26 -10.07
CA SER A 270 -1.18 13.91 -11.39
C SER A 270 0.07 13.71 -12.25
N LEU A 271 1.27 13.87 -11.66
CA LEU A 271 2.53 13.62 -12.36
C LEU A 271 2.67 12.16 -12.81
N TRP A 272 2.20 11.21 -11.99
CA TRP A 272 2.32 9.79 -12.31
C TRP A 272 1.29 9.32 -13.34
N THR A 273 0.09 9.88 -13.28
CA THR A 273 -1.00 9.50 -14.18
C THR A 273 -0.99 10.27 -15.50
N GLY A 274 -0.27 11.39 -15.57
CA GLY A 274 -0.37 12.32 -16.71
C GLY A 274 -1.74 12.99 -16.84
N LEU A 275 -2.56 12.91 -15.81
CA LEU A 275 -3.85 13.60 -15.72
C LEU A 275 -3.60 14.99 -15.09
N ASN A 276 -3.63 16.02 -15.93
CA ASN A 276 -3.65 17.42 -15.50
C ASN A 276 -5.09 17.87 -15.22
#